data_3355ff84a7a595b71837df8078daab28
#
_entry.id   3355ff84a7a595b71837df8078daab28
#
_cell.length_a   1.000
_cell.length_b   1.000
_cell.length_c   1.000
_cell.angle_alpha   90.00
_cell.angle_beta   90.00
_cell.angle_gamma   90.00
#
_symmetry.space_group_name_H-M   'P 1'
#
loop_
_entity.id
_entity.type
_entity.pdbx_description
1 polymer ?
#
loop_
_entity_poly.entity_id
_entity_poly.type
_entity_poly.pdbx_seq_one_letter_code
_entity_poly.pdbx_strand_id
1 'polypeptide(L)'
;MTAITVAITTVNDLPSFVEGSSRTIPTVLDMGCLHTQMIQVNMGGDAAGTVGVSFEWETMDQAFEGSKAINQNEQILQVMGDCGVTLHRRSILSVMGEMGERRGSYLSCVYTSGIPNAEGMDAGWDIMKEGANGLMGCAAVANGVAPWTGCIFSWTDSVDSLMAASAKAWSSSQMQATQAKYG
;
A
#
# COMPACT_ATOMS: atom_id res chain seq x y z
N MET A 1 -10.46 2.58 -13.25
CA MET A 1 -10.37 2.59 -11.77
C MET A 1 -9.17 1.75 -11.41
N THR A 2 -8.10 2.38 -10.95
CA THR A 2 -6.83 1.72 -10.66
C THR A 2 -6.99 0.75 -9.48
N ALA A 3 -6.45 -0.44 -9.63
CA ALA A 3 -6.48 -1.49 -8.61
C ALA A 3 -5.06 -1.74 -8.07
N ILE A 4 -4.96 -2.08 -6.80
CA ILE A 4 -3.70 -2.50 -6.18
C ILE A 4 -3.90 -3.86 -5.53
N THR A 5 -3.09 -4.83 -5.90
CA THR A 5 -2.97 -6.08 -5.16
C THR A 5 -1.82 -5.96 -4.16
N VAL A 6 -2.05 -6.39 -2.93
CA VAL A 6 -1.05 -6.35 -1.85
C VAL A 6 -0.86 -7.74 -1.30
N ALA A 7 0.36 -8.23 -1.30
CA ALA A 7 0.77 -9.45 -0.62
C ALA A 7 1.55 -9.11 0.65
N ILE A 8 1.16 -9.69 1.78
CA ILE A 8 1.91 -9.62 3.04
C ILE A 8 2.56 -10.98 3.26
N THR A 9 3.88 -10.96 3.42
CA THR A 9 4.72 -12.15 3.48
C THR A 9 5.72 -12.08 4.63
N THR A 10 6.21 -13.23 5.10
CA THR A 10 7.52 -13.32 5.76
C THR A 10 8.55 -13.83 4.76
N VAL A 11 9.79 -13.41 4.94
CA VAL A 11 10.90 -13.74 4.05
C VAL A 11 12.10 -14.10 4.92
N ASN A 12 12.69 -15.28 4.69
CA ASN A 12 13.83 -15.75 5.49
C ASN A 12 15.14 -15.05 5.09
N ASP A 13 15.30 -14.75 3.80
CA ASP A 13 16.47 -14.04 3.25
C ASP A 13 16.00 -12.78 2.50
N LEU A 14 15.81 -11.68 3.23
CA LEU A 14 15.34 -10.44 2.67
C LEU A 14 16.31 -9.81 1.64
N PRO A 15 17.65 -9.77 1.87
CA PRO A 15 18.55 -9.23 0.86
C PRO A 15 18.47 -9.96 -0.49
N SER A 16 18.49 -11.29 -0.49
CA SER A 16 18.34 -12.10 -1.70
C SER A 16 16.95 -11.93 -2.33
N PHE A 17 15.90 -11.76 -1.52
CA PHE A 17 14.56 -11.51 -2.02
C PHE A 17 14.44 -10.16 -2.73
N VAL A 18 15.03 -9.10 -2.17
CA VAL A 18 15.07 -7.77 -2.82
C VAL A 18 15.81 -7.84 -4.15
N GLU A 19 16.99 -8.47 -4.18
CA GLU A 19 17.77 -8.63 -5.41
C GLU A 19 17.02 -9.47 -6.46
N GLY A 20 16.49 -10.62 -6.05
CA GLY A 20 15.72 -11.51 -6.92
C GLY A 20 14.47 -10.84 -7.48
N SER A 21 13.71 -10.15 -6.62
CA SER A 21 12.53 -9.40 -7.03
C SER A 21 12.87 -8.28 -8.01
N SER A 22 13.98 -7.57 -7.81
CA SER A 22 14.42 -6.52 -8.74
C SER A 22 14.68 -7.07 -10.15
N ARG A 23 15.19 -8.30 -10.26
CA ARG A 23 15.38 -8.98 -11.56
C ARG A 23 14.07 -9.39 -12.23
N THR A 24 13.00 -9.59 -11.46
CA THR A 24 11.67 -9.99 -12.00
C THR A 24 10.75 -8.79 -12.29
N ILE A 25 11.12 -7.57 -11.90
CA ILE A 25 10.32 -6.36 -12.19
C ILE A 25 9.96 -6.23 -13.68
N PRO A 26 10.88 -6.36 -14.65
CA PRO A 26 10.53 -6.26 -16.07
C PRO A 26 9.45 -7.28 -16.47
N THR A 27 9.56 -8.52 -16.00
CA THR A 27 8.56 -9.57 -16.24
C THR A 27 7.18 -9.19 -15.69
N VAL A 28 7.12 -8.60 -14.50
CA VAL A 28 5.87 -8.15 -13.88
C VAL A 28 5.26 -6.98 -14.66
N LEU A 29 6.08 -6.04 -15.13
CA LEU A 29 5.63 -4.92 -15.97
C LEU A 29 5.09 -5.42 -17.33
N ASP A 30 5.74 -6.42 -17.94
CA ASP A 30 5.26 -7.07 -19.18
C ASP A 30 3.92 -7.78 -19.00
N MET A 31 3.53 -8.15 -17.77
CA MET A 31 2.20 -8.66 -17.44
C MET A 31 1.12 -7.57 -17.35
N GLY A 32 1.47 -6.30 -17.59
CA GLY A 32 0.56 -5.15 -17.52
C GLY A 32 0.53 -4.46 -16.16
N CYS A 33 1.43 -4.79 -15.24
CA CYS A 33 1.59 -4.06 -13.99
C CYS A 33 2.12 -2.64 -14.28
N LEU A 34 1.47 -1.62 -13.71
CA LEU A 34 1.86 -0.22 -13.90
C LEU A 34 3.00 0.19 -12.95
N HIS A 35 2.94 -0.30 -11.71
CA HIS A 35 3.90 0.01 -10.67
C HIS A 35 3.96 -1.12 -9.65
N THR A 36 5.16 -1.38 -9.13
CA THR A 36 5.38 -2.32 -8.02
C THR A 36 6.19 -1.66 -6.92
N GLN A 37 5.86 -1.97 -5.69
CA GLN A 37 6.56 -1.47 -4.51
C GLN A 37 6.74 -2.59 -3.49
N MET A 38 7.90 -2.62 -2.86
CA MET A 38 8.20 -3.49 -1.73
C MET A 38 8.50 -2.64 -0.50
N ILE A 39 7.94 -3.02 0.63
CA ILE A 39 8.15 -2.36 1.92
C ILE A 39 8.41 -3.40 2.99
N GLN A 40 9.35 -3.12 3.88
CA GLN A 40 9.50 -3.88 5.13
C GLN A 40 8.69 -3.20 6.22
N VAL A 41 7.84 -3.97 6.89
CA VAL A 41 7.04 -3.47 8.02
C VAL A 41 7.91 -3.46 9.27
N ASN A 42 8.43 -2.31 9.63
CA ASN A 42 9.26 -2.15 10.82
C ASN A 42 8.42 -2.08 12.11
N MET A 43 7.27 -1.39 12.03
CA MET A 43 6.33 -1.22 13.14
C MET A 43 4.91 -1.38 12.61
N GLY A 44 4.08 -2.13 13.30
CA GLY A 44 2.71 -2.43 12.87
C GLY A 44 2.09 -3.58 13.67
N GLY A 45 2.40 -3.68 14.97
CA GLY A 45 1.89 -4.76 15.82
C GLY A 45 2.30 -6.13 15.28
N ASP A 46 1.34 -7.03 15.10
CA ASP A 46 1.59 -8.39 14.62
C ASP A 46 2.15 -8.47 13.19
N ALA A 47 2.09 -7.36 12.42
CA ALA A 47 2.66 -7.28 11.09
C ALA A 47 4.16 -6.94 11.10
N ALA A 48 4.75 -6.55 12.24
CA ALA A 48 6.16 -6.18 12.32
C ALA A 48 7.07 -7.35 11.88
N GLY A 49 8.07 -7.05 11.07
CA GLY A 49 8.98 -8.03 10.47
C GLY A 49 8.48 -8.64 9.15
N THR A 50 7.24 -8.39 8.75
CA THR A 50 6.73 -8.84 7.44
C THR A 50 7.20 -7.93 6.31
N VAL A 51 7.03 -8.40 5.08
CA VAL A 51 7.28 -7.66 3.84
C VAL A 51 5.96 -7.53 3.09
N GLY A 52 5.59 -6.30 2.78
CA GLY A 52 4.49 -5.98 1.88
C GLY A 52 5.00 -5.81 0.46
N VAL A 53 4.39 -6.49 -0.50
CA VAL A 53 4.64 -6.29 -1.93
C VAL A 53 3.33 -5.89 -2.59
N SER A 54 3.33 -4.76 -3.28
CA SER A 54 2.16 -4.25 -3.99
C SER A 54 2.41 -4.18 -5.48
N PHE A 55 1.34 -4.43 -6.24
CA PHE A 55 1.31 -4.34 -7.70
C PHE A 55 0.09 -3.52 -8.10
N GLU A 56 0.30 -2.53 -8.94
CA GLU A 56 -0.73 -1.63 -9.43
C GLU A 56 -1.15 -2.02 -10.85
N TRP A 57 -2.45 -1.94 -11.11
CA TRP A 57 -3.09 -2.36 -12.37
C TRP A 57 -4.09 -1.31 -12.82
N GLU A 58 -4.26 -1.16 -14.12
CA GLU A 58 -5.21 -0.21 -14.68
C GLU A 58 -6.67 -0.55 -14.33
N THR A 59 -6.98 -1.86 -14.23
CA THR A 59 -8.33 -2.35 -13.94
C THR A 59 -8.32 -3.49 -12.93
N MET A 60 -9.49 -3.79 -12.34
CA MET A 60 -9.67 -4.95 -11.48
C MET A 60 -9.44 -6.27 -12.23
N ASP A 61 -9.92 -6.38 -13.47
CA ASP A 61 -9.71 -7.59 -14.28
C ASP A 61 -8.23 -7.84 -14.50
N GLN A 62 -7.46 -6.82 -14.88
CA GLN A 62 -6.01 -6.92 -15.00
C GLN A 62 -5.33 -7.29 -13.66
N ALA A 63 -5.83 -6.80 -12.53
CA ALA A 63 -5.31 -7.16 -11.22
C ALA A 63 -5.47 -8.66 -10.92
N PHE A 64 -6.59 -9.27 -11.28
CA PHE A 64 -6.79 -10.71 -11.14
C PHE A 64 -5.95 -11.52 -12.13
N GLU A 65 -5.94 -11.13 -13.40
CA GLU A 65 -5.14 -11.79 -14.45
C GLU A 65 -3.64 -11.70 -14.13
N GLY A 66 -3.14 -10.52 -13.79
CA GLY A 66 -1.74 -10.30 -13.42
C GLY A 66 -1.35 -11.07 -12.15
N SER A 67 -2.21 -11.09 -11.12
CA SER A 67 -1.97 -11.90 -9.92
C SER A 67 -1.89 -13.39 -10.25
N LYS A 68 -2.72 -13.88 -11.15
CA LYS A 68 -2.66 -15.26 -11.64
C LYS A 68 -1.36 -15.52 -12.39
N ALA A 69 -0.96 -14.63 -13.29
CA ALA A 69 0.29 -14.73 -14.05
C ALA A 69 1.52 -14.75 -13.14
N ILE A 70 1.59 -13.86 -12.14
CA ILE A 70 2.65 -13.83 -11.13
C ILE A 70 2.76 -15.18 -10.41
N ASN A 71 1.62 -15.76 -10.02
CA ASN A 71 1.58 -17.05 -9.29
C ASN A 71 1.92 -18.27 -10.15
N GLN A 72 2.02 -18.12 -11.45
CA GLN A 72 2.37 -19.18 -12.40
C GLN A 72 3.74 -18.96 -13.04
N ASN A 73 4.39 -17.83 -12.78
CA ASN A 73 5.69 -17.51 -13.35
C ASN A 73 6.82 -18.24 -12.61
N GLU A 74 7.53 -19.11 -13.31
CA GLU A 74 8.57 -19.96 -12.74
C GLU A 74 9.71 -19.16 -12.10
N GLN A 75 10.14 -18.03 -12.71
CA GLN A 75 11.22 -17.20 -12.18
C GLN A 75 10.81 -16.54 -10.86
N ILE A 76 9.58 -16.03 -10.78
CA ILE A 76 9.05 -15.41 -9.56
C ILE A 76 8.91 -16.46 -8.45
N LEU A 77 8.34 -17.63 -8.79
CA LEU A 77 8.20 -18.75 -7.84
C LEU A 77 9.55 -19.26 -7.36
N GLN A 78 10.57 -19.32 -8.23
CA GLN A 78 11.93 -19.68 -7.85
C GLN A 78 12.51 -18.71 -6.82
N VAL A 79 12.41 -17.37 -7.08
CA VAL A 79 12.86 -16.35 -6.11
C VAL A 79 12.15 -16.51 -4.77
N MET A 80 10.83 -16.72 -4.79
CA MET A 80 10.06 -16.92 -3.57
C MET A 80 10.50 -18.17 -2.81
N GLY A 81 10.73 -19.28 -3.52
CA GLY A 81 11.18 -20.54 -2.93
C GLY A 81 12.58 -20.42 -2.32
N ASP A 82 13.54 -19.89 -3.08
CA ASP A 82 14.93 -19.74 -2.66
C ASP A 82 15.07 -18.84 -1.43
N CYS A 83 14.22 -17.81 -1.31
CA CYS A 83 14.23 -16.88 -0.18
C CYS A 83 13.32 -17.30 0.98
N GLY A 84 12.68 -18.46 0.92
CA GLY A 84 11.77 -18.96 1.95
C GLY A 84 10.59 -18.02 2.22
N VAL A 85 9.94 -17.54 1.15
CA VAL A 85 8.79 -16.64 1.26
C VAL A 85 7.55 -17.41 1.70
N THR A 86 6.91 -16.93 2.77
CA THR A 86 5.62 -17.44 3.23
C THR A 86 4.56 -16.34 3.07
N LEU A 87 3.54 -16.59 2.27
CA LEU A 87 2.42 -15.68 2.06
C LEU A 87 1.41 -15.81 3.21
N HIS A 88 1.09 -14.68 3.85
CA HIS A 88 0.09 -14.62 4.93
C HIS A 88 -1.25 -14.08 4.46
N ARG A 89 -1.24 -13.06 3.61
CA ARG A 89 -2.45 -12.39 3.16
C ARG A 89 -2.26 -11.82 1.76
N ARG A 90 -3.32 -11.89 0.98
CA ARG A 90 -3.50 -11.08 -0.22
C ARG A 90 -4.74 -10.22 -0.08
N SER A 91 -4.62 -8.98 -0.51
CA SER A 91 -5.74 -8.04 -0.55
C SER A 91 -5.80 -7.40 -1.93
N ILE A 92 -6.98 -7.04 -2.36
CA ILE A 92 -7.17 -6.19 -3.53
C ILE A 92 -7.87 -4.90 -3.09
N LEU A 93 -7.32 -3.79 -3.51
CA LEU A 93 -7.74 -2.44 -3.17
C LEU A 93 -8.11 -1.68 -4.43
N SER A 94 -9.09 -0.79 -4.33
CA SER A 94 -9.41 0.20 -5.34
C SER A 94 -8.83 1.55 -4.93
N VAL A 95 -8.08 2.20 -5.81
CA VAL A 95 -7.57 3.55 -5.56
C VAL A 95 -8.72 4.55 -5.67
N MET A 96 -8.95 5.29 -4.59
CA MET A 96 -10.02 6.30 -4.47
C MET A 96 -9.53 7.72 -4.76
N GLY A 97 -8.24 7.96 -4.57
CA GLY A 97 -7.59 9.22 -4.86
C GLY A 97 -6.12 9.20 -4.50
N GLU A 98 -5.38 10.12 -5.09
CA GLU A 98 -3.96 10.31 -4.88
C GLU A 98 -3.61 11.78 -4.85
N MET A 99 -2.61 12.12 -4.03
CA MET A 99 -2.11 13.48 -3.87
C MET A 99 -0.61 13.47 -3.66
N GLY A 100 0.08 14.44 -4.26
CA GLY A 100 1.53 14.54 -4.16
C GLY A 100 2.26 13.43 -4.91
N GLU A 101 3.40 13.00 -4.38
CA GLU A 101 4.29 12.03 -5.02
C GLU A 101 4.49 10.80 -4.14
N ARG A 102 4.40 9.61 -4.72
CA ARG A 102 4.63 8.33 -4.02
C ARG A 102 6.13 8.06 -3.82
N ARG A 103 6.81 8.95 -3.11
CA ARG A 103 8.24 8.84 -2.83
C ARG A 103 8.55 9.17 -1.38
N GLY A 104 9.61 8.58 -0.85
CA GLY A 104 10.09 8.80 0.51
C GLY A 104 10.78 7.57 1.06
N SER A 105 11.54 7.78 2.12
CA SER A 105 12.26 6.71 2.81
C SER A 105 11.33 5.84 3.66
N TYR A 106 10.13 6.36 3.99
CA TYR A 106 9.15 5.69 4.84
C TYR A 106 7.75 5.73 4.23
N LEU A 107 7.00 4.66 4.49
CA LEU A 107 5.58 4.53 4.17
C LEU A 107 4.80 4.26 5.45
N SER A 108 3.79 5.05 5.71
CA SER A 108 2.77 4.78 6.73
C SER A 108 1.51 4.24 6.05
N CYS A 109 0.87 3.26 6.67
CA CYS A 109 -0.44 2.77 6.26
C CYS A 109 -1.39 2.84 7.46
N VAL A 110 -2.43 3.65 7.34
CA VAL A 110 -3.50 3.75 8.35
C VAL A 110 -4.73 3.05 7.81
N TYR A 111 -5.22 2.06 8.54
CA TYR A 111 -6.47 1.38 8.22
C TYR A 111 -7.67 2.16 8.76
N THR A 112 -8.74 2.23 7.98
CA THR A 112 -9.95 2.98 8.31
C THR A 112 -11.19 2.10 8.30
N SER A 113 -12.18 2.43 9.13
CA SER A 113 -13.51 1.82 9.11
C SER A 113 -14.40 2.39 8.00
N GLY A 114 -14.09 3.61 7.53
CA GLY A 114 -14.73 4.26 6.40
C GLY A 114 -13.90 4.14 5.11
N ILE A 115 -14.54 4.36 3.97
CA ILE A 115 -13.86 4.41 2.67
C ILE A 115 -13.35 5.84 2.43
N PRO A 116 -12.06 6.04 2.13
CA PRO A 116 -11.53 7.34 1.75
C PRO A 116 -12.32 7.94 0.58
N ASN A 117 -12.61 9.23 0.64
CA ASN A 117 -13.33 9.96 -0.41
C ASN A 117 -12.58 11.25 -0.78
N ALA A 118 -12.92 11.84 -1.93
CA ALA A 118 -12.21 13.00 -2.46
C ALA A 118 -12.22 14.19 -1.48
N GLU A 119 -13.37 14.51 -0.88
CA GLU A 119 -13.51 15.65 0.05
C GLU A 119 -12.59 15.48 1.28
N GLY A 120 -12.56 14.27 1.86
CA GLY A 120 -11.69 13.96 3.00
C GLY A 120 -10.21 13.93 2.62
N MET A 121 -9.90 13.43 1.44
CA MET A 121 -8.53 13.41 0.91
C MET A 121 -8.02 14.83 0.66
N ASP A 122 -8.80 15.70 0.03
CA ASP A 122 -8.45 17.11 -0.21
C ASP A 122 -8.22 17.86 1.11
N ALA A 123 -9.18 17.74 2.04
CA ALA A 123 -9.10 18.37 3.36
C ALA A 123 -7.86 17.88 4.17
N GLY A 124 -7.58 16.58 4.08
CA GLY A 124 -6.41 15.98 4.72
C GLY A 124 -5.11 16.44 4.09
N TRP A 125 -5.06 16.50 2.77
CA TRP A 125 -3.84 16.85 2.04
C TRP A 125 -3.36 18.27 2.34
N ASP A 126 -4.26 19.21 2.47
CA ASP A 126 -3.89 20.60 2.78
C ASP A 126 -3.04 20.74 4.06
N ILE A 127 -3.19 19.80 4.98
CA ILE A 127 -2.40 19.75 6.22
C ILE A 127 -1.25 18.73 6.08
N MET A 128 -1.54 17.54 5.56
CA MET A 128 -0.59 16.43 5.52
C MET A 128 0.63 16.70 4.63
N LYS A 129 0.50 17.55 3.59
CA LYS A 129 1.61 17.98 2.73
C LYS A 129 2.75 18.69 3.47
N GLU A 130 2.53 19.11 4.72
CA GLU A 130 3.59 19.67 5.57
C GLU A 130 4.55 18.58 6.07
N GLY A 131 4.16 17.31 6.07
CA GLY A 131 4.98 16.18 6.55
C GLY A 131 4.95 14.94 5.66
N ALA A 132 4.10 14.92 4.64
CA ALA A 132 4.02 13.84 3.65
C ALA A 132 4.39 14.33 2.25
N ASN A 133 5.12 13.52 1.49
CA ASN A 133 5.40 13.76 0.08
C ASN A 133 4.20 13.37 -0.80
N GLY A 134 3.41 12.41 -0.35
CA GLY A 134 2.20 11.95 -1.05
C GLY A 134 1.26 11.17 -0.16
N LEU A 135 -0.01 11.14 -0.55
CA LEU A 135 -1.07 10.34 0.03
C LEU A 135 -1.77 9.52 -1.05
N MET A 136 -2.23 8.33 -0.70
CA MET A 136 -3.12 7.52 -1.53
C MET A 136 -4.18 6.89 -0.64
N GLY A 137 -5.44 7.19 -0.94
CA GLY A 137 -6.59 6.57 -0.28
C GLY A 137 -7.11 5.39 -1.10
N CYS A 138 -7.35 4.27 -0.43
CA CYS A 138 -7.85 3.06 -1.06
C CYS A 138 -9.08 2.49 -0.34
N ALA A 139 -10.03 1.96 -1.11
CA ALA A 139 -11.11 1.11 -0.61
C ALA A 139 -10.69 -0.35 -0.67
N ALA A 140 -11.02 -1.12 0.36
CA ALA A 140 -10.83 -2.57 0.34
C ALA A 140 -11.92 -3.22 -0.51
N VAL A 141 -11.50 -3.98 -1.55
CA VAL A 141 -12.41 -4.78 -2.38
C VAL A 141 -12.45 -6.22 -1.86
N ALA A 142 -11.28 -6.79 -1.57
CA ALA A 142 -11.17 -8.09 -0.93
C ALA A 142 -9.94 -8.08 0.00
N ASN A 143 -10.20 -8.20 1.30
CA ASN A 143 -9.18 -8.18 2.36
C ASN A 143 -9.38 -9.31 3.41
N GLY A 144 -10.19 -10.31 3.07
CA GLY A 144 -10.50 -11.44 3.94
C GLY A 144 -11.33 -11.03 5.15
N VAL A 145 -10.93 -11.49 6.32
CA VAL A 145 -11.61 -11.20 7.60
C VAL A 145 -11.10 -9.92 8.30
N ALA A 146 -10.26 -9.15 7.64
CA ALA A 146 -9.72 -7.92 8.22
C ALA A 146 -10.85 -6.89 8.46
N PRO A 147 -10.90 -6.25 9.64
CA PRO A 147 -12.07 -5.44 10.04
C PRO A 147 -12.10 -4.03 9.43
N TRP A 148 -11.14 -3.68 8.57
CA TRP A 148 -11.06 -2.37 7.93
C TRP A 148 -11.67 -2.38 6.52
N THR A 149 -12.23 -1.26 6.10
CA THR A 149 -12.87 -1.08 4.78
C THR A 149 -12.10 -0.14 3.86
N GLY A 150 -11.13 0.59 4.39
CA GLY A 150 -10.25 1.45 3.63
C GLY A 150 -8.88 1.56 4.27
N CYS A 151 -7.96 2.18 3.56
CA CYS A 151 -6.66 2.54 4.09
C CYS A 151 -6.13 3.80 3.40
N ILE A 152 -5.23 4.48 4.11
CA ILE A 152 -4.51 5.64 3.60
C ILE A 152 -3.02 5.34 3.70
N PHE A 153 -2.34 5.37 2.57
CA PHE A 153 -0.90 5.31 2.48
C PHE A 153 -0.33 6.74 2.48
N SER A 154 0.75 6.96 3.23
CA SER A 154 1.44 8.25 3.30
C SER A 154 2.94 8.04 3.14
N TRP A 155 3.53 8.62 2.10
CA TRP A 155 4.98 8.60 1.86
C TRP A 155 5.65 9.80 2.48
N THR A 156 6.80 9.61 3.14
CA THR A 156 7.56 10.67 3.79
C THR A 156 9.05 10.37 3.86
N ASP A 157 9.87 11.40 3.98
CA ASP A 157 11.30 11.29 4.31
C ASP A 157 11.57 11.46 5.82
N SER A 158 10.55 11.90 6.59
CA SER A 158 10.66 12.09 8.05
C SER A 158 9.39 11.62 8.77
N VAL A 159 9.55 10.60 9.58
CA VAL A 159 8.46 10.09 10.44
C VAL A 159 7.99 11.16 11.42
N ASP A 160 8.90 11.94 12.00
CA ASP A 160 8.54 13.02 12.94
C ASP A 160 7.68 14.09 12.27
N SER A 161 8.05 14.50 11.04
CA SER A 161 7.28 15.48 10.27
C SER A 161 5.89 14.94 9.91
N LEU A 162 5.81 13.66 9.49
CA LEU A 162 4.54 12.99 9.22
C LEU A 162 3.64 12.92 10.46
N MET A 163 4.21 12.58 11.62
CA MET A 163 3.46 12.50 12.88
C MET A 163 2.95 13.87 13.33
N ALA A 164 3.77 14.93 13.17
CA ALA A 164 3.36 16.30 13.49
C ALA A 164 2.20 16.75 12.57
N ALA A 165 2.31 16.52 11.26
CA ALA A 165 1.25 16.84 10.30
C ALA A 165 -0.03 16.02 10.59
N SER A 166 0.10 14.74 10.91
CA SER A 166 -1.03 13.87 11.27
C SER A 166 -1.75 14.38 12.52
N ALA A 167 -1.03 14.72 13.58
CA ALA A 167 -1.62 15.27 14.80
C ALA A 167 -2.38 16.58 14.53
N LYS A 168 -1.82 17.46 13.67
CA LYS A 168 -2.47 18.69 13.23
C LYS A 168 -3.73 18.40 12.40
N ALA A 169 -3.68 17.42 11.49
CA ALA A 169 -4.83 17.01 10.68
C ALA A 169 -5.97 16.49 11.57
N TRP A 170 -5.70 15.56 12.48
CA TRP A 170 -6.71 14.99 13.38
C TRP A 170 -7.35 16.03 14.32
N SER A 171 -6.61 17.08 14.70
CA SER A 171 -7.13 18.16 15.54
C SER A 171 -7.86 19.27 14.77
N SER A 172 -7.81 19.26 13.43
CA SER A 172 -8.45 20.29 12.62
C SER A 172 -9.98 20.15 12.61
N SER A 173 -10.69 21.27 12.70
CA SER A 173 -12.16 21.28 12.65
C SER A 173 -12.71 20.77 11.32
N GLN A 174 -11.99 20.97 10.23
CA GLN A 174 -12.35 20.48 8.91
C GLN A 174 -12.29 18.95 8.84
N MET A 175 -11.22 18.33 9.33
CA MET A 175 -11.09 16.86 9.38
C MET A 175 -12.13 16.25 10.33
N GLN A 176 -12.37 16.87 11.48
CA GLN A 176 -13.40 16.41 12.42
C GLN A 176 -14.81 16.48 11.80
N ALA A 177 -15.13 17.55 11.08
CA ALA A 177 -16.40 17.66 10.37
C ALA A 177 -16.54 16.61 9.25
N THR A 178 -15.48 16.36 8.50
CA THR A 178 -15.44 15.32 7.45
C THR A 178 -15.62 13.94 8.06
N GLN A 179 -14.92 13.63 9.15
CA GLN A 179 -15.07 12.38 9.85
C GLN A 179 -16.48 12.17 10.43
N ALA A 180 -17.09 13.22 11.00
CA ALA A 180 -18.46 13.15 11.49
C ALA A 180 -19.48 12.89 10.37
N LYS A 181 -19.19 13.34 9.14
CA LYS A 181 -20.06 13.16 7.98
C LYS A 181 -19.96 11.77 7.35
N TYR A 182 -18.78 11.18 7.35
CA TYR A 182 -18.49 9.93 6.61
C TYR A 182 -18.14 8.72 7.50
N GLY A 183 -18.02 8.88 8.81
CA GLY A 183 -17.79 7.81 9.79
C GLY A 183 -16.37 7.50 10.04
#